data_3b279f4ea0b8a881fbb603a0e1273f64
#
_entry.id   3b279f4ea0b8a881fbb603a0e1273f64
#
_cell.length_a   1.000
_cell.length_b   1.000
_cell.length_c   1.000
_cell.angle_alpha   90.00
_cell.angle_beta   90.00
_cell.angle_gamma   90.00
#
_symmetry.space_group_name_H-M   'P 1'
#
loop_
_entity.id
_entity.type
_entity.pdbx_description
1 polymer ?
#
loop_
_entity_poly.entity_id
_entity_poly.type
_entity_poly.pdbx_seq_one_letter_code
_entity_poly.pdbx_strand_id
1 'polypeptide(L)'
;MIKSELIEQLYKKQPYLNQHGIELAVNCIVNKMLEALSSGERIEIRGFGSFSLVERLPMMGRNPRTGEPVALPKRYSVRFKAGLDLAKRVRDSAK
;
A
#
# COMPACT_ATOMS: atom_id res chain seq x y z
N MET A 1 4.20 6.41 10.50
CA MET A 1 5.32 6.78 9.61
C MET A 1 4.79 7.30 8.28
N ILE A 2 5.24 8.47 7.89
CA ILE A 2 4.90 9.03 6.58
C ILE A 2 6.13 9.00 5.67
N LYS A 3 5.93 9.29 4.38
CA LYS A 3 7.01 9.17 3.40
C LYS A 3 8.22 10.05 3.75
N SER A 4 8.00 11.28 4.20
CA SER A 4 9.10 12.19 4.56
C SER A 4 9.92 11.65 5.75
N GLU A 5 9.26 11.02 6.71
CA GLU A 5 9.96 10.39 7.83
C GLU A 5 10.78 9.19 7.38
N LEU A 6 10.25 8.40 6.45
CA LEU A 6 10.98 7.28 5.88
C LEU A 6 12.26 7.76 5.19
N ILE A 7 12.16 8.80 4.39
CA ILE A 7 13.32 9.39 3.69
C ILE A 7 14.36 9.85 4.70
N GLU A 8 13.93 10.54 5.74
CA GLU A 8 14.82 11.03 6.79
C GLU A 8 15.54 9.88 7.51
N GLN A 9 14.81 8.81 7.85
CA GLN A 9 15.40 7.66 8.51
C GLN A 9 16.39 6.92 7.62
N LEU A 10 16.10 6.82 6.33
CA LEU A 10 17.03 6.23 5.37
C LEU A 10 18.31 7.05 5.26
N TYR A 11 18.18 8.38 5.23
CA TYR A 11 19.34 9.27 5.21
C TYR A 11 20.21 9.08 6.46
N LYS A 12 19.60 8.93 7.63
CA LYS A 12 20.33 8.70 8.86
C LYS A 12 21.12 7.38 8.84
N LYS A 13 20.60 6.36 8.20
CA LYS A 13 21.27 5.06 8.06
C LYS A 13 22.37 5.07 7.00
N GLN A 14 22.23 5.93 5.99
CA GLN A 14 23.16 6.02 4.85
C GLN A 14 23.56 7.48 4.66
N PRO A 15 24.22 8.11 5.64
CA PRO A 15 24.47 9.56 5.59
C PRO A 15 25.48 9.98 4.51
N TYR A 16 26.21 9.04 3.94
CA TYR A 16 27.11 9.31 2.83
C TYR A 16 26.37 9.45 1.51
N LEU A 17 25.11 9.08 1.44
CA LEU A 17 24.28 9.29 0.27
C LEU A 17 23.62 10.67 0.33
N ASN A 18 23.44 11.28 -0.82
CA ASN A 18 22.76 12.57 -0.93
C ASN A 18 21.29 12.40 -0.54
N GLN A 19 20.82 13.23 0.40
CA GLN A 19 19.42 13.17 0.86
C GLN A 19 18.44 13.35 -0.30
N HIS A 20 18.75 14.25 -1.24
CA HIS A 20 17.90 14.46 -2.41
C HIS A 20 17.86 13.21 -3.29
N GLY A 21 18.97 12.51 -3.43
CA GLY A 21 19.04 11.25 -4.17
C GLY A 21 18.19 10.16 -3.52
N ILE A 22 18.19 10.09 -2.20
CA ILE A 22 17.34 9.14 -1.46
C ILE A 22 15.87 9.47 -1.70
N GLU A 23 15.51 10.75 -1.65
CA GLU A 23 14.15 11.20 -1.93
C GLU A 23 13.69 10.79 -3.32
N LEU A 24 14.54 11.02 -4.32
CA LEU A 24 14.24 10.61 -5.70
C LEU A 24 14.05 9.10 -5.81
N ALA A 25 14.90 8.32 -5.14
CA ALA A 25 14.79 6.87 -5.18
C ALA A 25 13.48 6.38 -4.54
N VAL A 26 13.12 6.92 -3.39
CA VAL A 26 11.86 6.57 -2.72
C VAL A 26 10.66 6.93 -3.59
N ASN A 27 10.67 8.13 -4.17
CA ASN A 27 9.60 8.57 -5.05
C ASN A 27 9.49 7.67 -6.29
N CYS A 28 10.63 7.25 -6.84
CA CYS A 28 10.66 6.35 -7.99
C CYS A 28 10.00 5.02 -7.66
N ILE A 29 10.34 4.44 -6.51
CA ILE A 29 9.77 3.16 -6.06
C ILE A 29 8.27 3.28 -5.86
N VAL A 30 7.83 4.31 -5.14
CA VAL A 30 6.40 4.52 -4.88
C VAL A 30 5.62 4.74 -6.17
N ASN A 31 6.15 5.56 -7.08
CA ASN A 31 5.50 5.82 -8.36
C ASN A 31 5.40 4.57 -9.21
N LYS A 32 6.44 3.72 -9.19
CA LYS A 32 6.41 2.45 -9.90
C LYS A 32 5.34 1.51 -9.36
N MET A 33 5.17 1.49 -8.05
CA MET A 33 4.12 0.70 -7.42
C MET A 33 2.73 1.23 -7.79
N LEU A 34 2.57 2.56 -7.81
CA LEU A 34 1.31 3.17 -8.24
C LEU A 34 0.97 2.81 -9.68
N GLU A 35 1.94 2.87 -10.57
CA GLU A 35 1.75 2.50 -11.98
C GLU A 35 1.35 1.03 -12.12
N ALA A 36 2.06 0.15 -11.44
CA ALA A 36 1.78 -1.28 -11.53
C ALA A 36 0.37 -1.61 -11.07
N LEU A 37 -0.03 -1.10 -9.91
CA LEU A 37 -1.37 -1.35 -9.37
C LEU A 37 -2.45 -0.69 -10.22
N SER A 38 -2.18 0.50 -10.77
CA SER A 38 -3.13 1.17 -11.66
C SER A 38 -3.40 0.38 -12.93
N SER A 39 -2.43 -0.37 -13.40
CA SER A 39 -2.58 -1.21 -14.59
C SER A 39 -3.01 -2.64 -14.28
N GLY A 40 -3.32 -2.93 -13.02
CA GLY A 40 -3.83 -4.23 -12.62
C GLY A 40 -2.78 -5.27 -12.31
N GLU A 41 -1.52 -4.87 -12.25
CA GLU A 41 -0.45 -5.80 -11.92
C GLU A 41 -0.38 -6.07 -10.42
N ARG A 42 -0.03 -7.29 -10.06
CA ARG A 42 0.24 -7.67 -8.68
C ARG A 42 1.68 -7.32 -8.34
N ILE A 43 1.90 -6.83 -7.12
CA ILE A 43 3.24 -6.57 -6.62
C ILE A 43 3.54 -7.56 -5.51
N GLU A 44 4.67 -8.23 -5.60
CA GLU A 44 5.12 -9.15 -4.57
C GLU A 44 6.52 -8.74 -4.11
N ILE A 45 6.64 -8.48 -2.81
CA ILE A 45 7.92 -8.12 -2.20
C ILE A 45 8.28 -9.23 -1.22
N ARG A 46 9.28 -10.01 -1.57
CA ARG A 46 9.70 -11.16 -0.80
C ARG A 46 10.04 -10.78 0.63
N GLY A 47 9.47 -11.49 1.59
CA GLY A 47 9.67 -11.22 3.02
C GLY A 47 8.75 -10.15 3.58
N PHE A 48 8.12 -9.34 2.73
CA PHE A 48 7.26 -8.26 3.18
C PHE A 48 5.78 -8.59 2.96
N GLY A 49 5.38 -8.80 1.71
CA GLY A 49 3.99 -9.11 1.41
C GLY A 49 3.66 -8.88 -0.04
N SER A 50 2.37 -8.93 -0.35
CA SER A 50 1.89 -8.75 -1.71
C SER A 50 0.72 -7.77 -1.76
N PHE A 51 0.69 -6.98 -2.84
CA PHE A 51 -0.39 -6.06 -3.15
C PHE A 51 -1.10 -6.57 -4.38
N SER A 52 -2.43 -6.58 -4.35
CA SER A 52 -3.22 -7.01 -5.51
C SER A 52 -4.52 -6.22 -5.55
N LEU A 53 -5.13 -6.18 -6.73
CA LEU A 53 -6.44 -5.57 -6.88
C LEU A 53 -7.52 -6.60 -6.54
N VAL A 54 -8.54 -6.13 -5.84
CA VAL A 54 -9.73 -6.91 -5.55
C VAL A 54 -10.89 -6.23 -6.25
N GLU A 55 -11.61 -7.00 -7.07
CA GLU A 55 -12.79 -6.51 -7.75
C GLU A 55 -13.97 -6.55 -6.78
N ARG A 56 -14.65 -5.43 -6.64
CA ARG A 56 -15.87 -5.32 -5.85
C ARG A 56 -17.04 -5.30 -6.81
N LEU A 57 -17.84 -6.36 -6.79
CA LEU A 57 -18.99 -6.48 -7.67
C LEU A 57 -20.03 -5.39 -7.38
N PRO A 58 -20.85 -5.00 -8.37
CA PRO A 58 -21.97 -4.10 -8.11
C PRO A 58 -22.87 -4.65 -7.03
N MET A 59 -23.33 -3.80 -6.16
CA MET A 59 -24.19 -4.21 -5.06
C MET A 59 -25.17 -3.09 -4.72
N MET A 60 -26.22 -3.43 -3.98
CA MET A 60 -27.18 -2.45 -3.48
C MET A 60 -26.78 -2.07 -2.05
N GLY A 61 -26.49 -0.80 -1.85
CA GLY A 61 -26.30 -0.25 -0.53
C GLY A 61 -27.56 0.51 -0.07
N ARG A 62 -27.48 1.13 1.07
CA ARG A 62 -28.55 1.98 1.58
C ARG A 62 -28.01 3.35 1.95
N ASN A 63 -28.79 4.38 1.62
CA ASN A 63 -28.49 5.73 2.06
C ASN A 63 -28.70 5.81 3.57
N PRO A 64 -27.66 6.11 4.36
CA PRO A 64 -27.82 6.15 5.83
C PRO A 64 -28.76 7.24 6.32
N ARG A 65 -29.07 8.24 5.49
CA ARG A 65 -29.99 9.33 5.82
C ARG A 65 -31.43 8.97 5.64
N THR A 66 -31.76 8.31 4.52
CA THR A 66 -33.13 8.05 4.11
C THR A 66 -33.51 6.59 4.17
N GLY A 67 -32.50 5.71 4.23
CA GLY A 67 -32.73 4.28 4.16
C GLY A 67 -33.03 3.78 2.76
N GLU A 68 -33.05 4.66 1.76
CA GLU A 68 -33.34 4.27 0.38
C GLU A 68 -32.20 3.42 -0.20
N PRO A 69 -32.54 2.42 -1.03
CA PRO A 69 -31.52 1.62 -1.70
C PRO A 69 -30.76 2.46 -2.72
N VAL A 70 -29.43 2.28 -2.75
CA VAL A 70 -28.54 2.97 -3.67
C VAL A 70 -27.72 1.92 -4.43
N ALA A 71 -27.71 2.01 -5.75
CA ALA A 71 -26.90 1.12 -6.58
C ALA A 71 -25.44 1.52 -6.47
N LEU A 72 -24.59 0.59 -6.06
CA LEU A 72 -23.14 0.79 -6.02
C LEU A 72 -22.52 0.15 -7.25
N PRO A 73 -21.77 0.90 -8.05
CA PRO A 73 -21.15 0.36 -9.26
C PRO A 73 -19.99 -0.57 -8.93
N LYS A 74 -19.57 -1.34 -9.92
CA LYS A 74 -18.36 -2.14 -9.83
C LYS A 74 -17.18 -1.22 -9.53
N ARG A 75 -16.32 -1.66 -8.61
CA ARG A 75 -15.15 -0.88 -8.21
C ARG A 75 -13.99 -1.80 -7.88
N TYR A 76 -12.80 -1.23 -7.77
CA TYR A 76 -11.60 -1.97 -7.40
C TYR A 76 -11.01 -1.39 -6.14
N SER A 77 -10.41 -2.24 -5.33
CA SER A 77 -9.66 -1.82 -4.16
C SER A 77 -8.34 -2.56 -4.10
N VAL A 78 -7.37 -1.99 -3.39
CA VAL A 78 -6.07 -2.62 -3.21
C VAL A 78 -6.10 -3.44 -1.93
N ARG A 79 -5.64 -4.69 -2.04
CA ARG A 79 -5.52 -5.58 -0.90
C ARG A 79 -4.05 -5.87 -0.65
N PHE A 80 -3.63 -5.69 0.59
CA PHE A 80 -2.29 -6.07 1.03
C PHE A 80 -2.38 -7.33 1.87
N LYS A 81 -1.54 -8.31 1.55
CA LYS A 81 -1.40 -9.53 2.35
C LYS A 81 0.03 -9.61 2.85
N ALA A 82 0.21 -9.63 4.17
CA ALA A 82 1.53 -9.72 4.76
C ALA A 82 2.17 -11.07 4.45
N GLY A 83 3.47 -11.05 4.16
CA GLY A 83 4.24 -12.28 4.03
C GLY A 83 4.53 -12.90 5.40
N LEU A 84 5.06 -14.10 5.39
CA LEU A 84 5.30 -14.85 6.64
C LEU A 84 6.26 -14.11 7.57
N ASP A 85 7.32 -13.52 7.04
CA ASP A 85 8.30 -12.81 7.85
C ASP A 85 7.70 -11.59 8.53
N LEU A 86 6.98 -10.76 7.77
CA LEU A 86 6.33 -9.59 8.34
C LEU A 86 5.28 -9.98 9.37
N ALA A 87 4.44 -10.96 9.06
CA ALA A 87 3.40 -11.42 9.97
C ALA A 87 3.99 -11.92 11.28
N LYS A 88 5.10 -12.64 11.20
CA LYS A 88 5.80 -13.16 12.38
C LYS A 88 6.36 -12.04 13.24
N ARG A 89 7.01 -11.06 12.61
CA ARG A 89 7.58 -9.92 13.34
C ARG A 89 6.54 -9.10 14.07
N VAL A 90 5.41 -8.87 13.42
CA VAL A 90 4.30 -8.14 14.02
C VAL A 90 3.72 -8.91 15.19
N ARG A 91 3.51 -10.21 15.03
CA ARG A 91 2.98 -11.07 16.09
C ARG A 91 3.92 -11.10 17.30
N ASP A 92 5.22 -11.25 17.05
CA ASP A 92 6.21 -11.37 18.12
C ASP A 92 6.41 -10.05 18.89
N SER A 93 6.22 -8.90 18.22
CA SER A 93 6.37 -7.60 18.84
C SER A 93 5.10 -7.07 19.51
N ALA A 94 3.96 -7.70 19.28
CA ALA A 94 2.66 -7.26 19.78
C ALA A 94 2.33 -7.79 21.17
N LYS A 95 3.30 -8.17 21.95
CA LYS A 95 3.11 -8.73 23.29
C LYS A 95 2.91 -7.65 24.35
#